data_447914f33c353f4913da91124461006c
#
_entry.id   447914f33c353f4913da91124461006c
#
_cell.length_a   1.000
_cell.length_b   1.000
_cell.length_c   1.000
_cell.angle_alpha   90.00
_cell.angle_beta   90.00
_cell.angle_gamma   90.00
#
_symmetry.space_group_name_H-M   'P 1'
#
loop_
_entity.id
_entity.type
_entity.pdbx_description
1 polymer ?
#
loop_
_entity_poly.entity_id
_entity_poly.type
_entity_poly.pdbx_seq_one_letter_code
_entity_poly.pdbx_strand_id
1 'polypeptide(L)'
;MRAEQLPLFPTEGEGEEYVLPPLKTRALTPESSLASAIGGFHDYMVRQDFTHNTIKAFLGDLRLLSRYTGLSKPVQEIGTQTLRDFLTYLRHHRGVPCTPKSYARRVTTLKVFFKWLAQEGVIPSDPAAALIHEPASSPLPQVLYDAQVESLLEVTKDRMEGDKVDARPHLLITLLLHTGLKKEECMNIKLSHIDTSDPPASILYVRYDDPRKRQKERKLRLPPDFAETLSLYLEEYAPKERLFECTPRNLEYVLADVAEEAGIKEGLSFERLRMTSAVRDYRAGTPSDKLREKLGLSKVTWREKEKQIKMLAGPAL
;
A
#
# COMPACT_ATOMS: atom_id res chain seq x y z
N MET A 1 4.52 25.33 -34.60
CA MET A 1 3.71 24.12 -34.47
C MET A 1 4.26 23.35 -33.27
N ARG A 2 3.53 23.34 -32.14
CA ARG A 2 3.87 22.51 -30.98
C ARG A 2 3.40 21.10 -31.30
N ALA A 3 4.31 20.13 -31.30
CA ALA A 3 3.95 18.72 -31.38
C ALA A 3 3.16 18.36 -30.13
N GLU A 4 1.88 18.05 -30.24
CA GLU A 4 1.07 17.46 -29.20
C GLU A 4 1.62 16.07 -28.88
N GLN A 5 2.15 15.94 -27.71
CA GLN A 5 2.61 14.66 -27.17
C GLN A 5 1.37 13.89 -26.73
N LEU A 6 0.90 12.99 -27.60
CA LEU A 6 -0.18 12.05 -27.25
C LEU A 6 0.21 11.25 -25.99
N PRO A 7 -0.68 11.12 -25.01
CA PRO A 7 -0.42 10.30 -23.82
C PRO A 7 -0.19 8.84 -24.25
N LEU A 8 0.94 8.27 -23.85
CA LEU A 8 1.36 6.89 -24.18
C LEU A 8 0.49 5.82 -23.50
N PHE A 9 -0.51 6.21 -22.73
CA PHE A 9 -1.51 5.37 -22.08
C PHE A 9 -2.83 6.12 -22.03
N PRO A 10 -3.99 5.42 -22.12
CA PRO A 10 -5.29 6.03 -21.86
C PRO A 10 -5.28 6.67 -20.48
N THR A 11 -5.73 7.91 -20.40
CA THR A 11 -6.09 8.57 -19.15
C THR A 11 -7.13 7.71 -18.44
N GLU A 12 -6.99 7.55 -17.13
CA GLU A 12 -7.92 6.83 -16.27
C GLU A 12 -9.33 7.44 -16.41
N GLY A 13 -10.20 6.71 -17.10
CA GLY A 13 -11.58 7.12 -17.31
C GLY A 13 -12.16 6.34 -18.48
N GLU A 14 -12.24 5.04 -18.30
CA GLU A 14 -13.19 4.11 -18.88
C GLU A 14 -12.59 2.70 -18.68
N GLY A 15 -13.28 1.87 -17.93
CA GLY A 15 -12.81 0.56 -17.54
C GLY A 15 -12.85 -0.43 -18.72
N GLU A 16 -11.85 -0.37 -19.56
CA GLU A 16 -11.45 -1.52 -20.35
C GLU A 16 -10.19 -2.08 -19.71
N GLU A 17 -10.38 -3.18 -19.00
CA GLU A 17 -9.34 -4.11 -18.59
C GLU A 17 -8.57 -4.49 -19.86
N TYR A 18 -7.37 -3.95 -20.02
CA TYR A 18 -6.50 -4.31 -21.14
C TYR A 18 -6.05 -5.75 -20.91
N VAL A 19 -6.91 -6.69 -21.30
CA VAL A 19 -6.61 -8.11 -21.38
C VAL A 19 -5.56 -8.25 -22.49
N LEU A 20 -4.30 -8.44 -22.11
CA LEU A 20 -3.29 -8.89 -23.06
C LEU A 20 -3.85 -10.16 -23.72
N PRO A 21 -3.93 -10.22 -25.07
CA PRO A 21 -4.39 -11.42 -25.75
C PRO A 21 -3.57 -12.60 -25.25
N PRO A 22 -4.18 -13.79 -25.06
CA PRO A 22 -3.46 -14.96 -24.62
C PRO A 22 -2.37 -15.23 -25.67
N LEU A 23 -1.13 -14.89 -25.35
CA LEU A 23 0.03 -15.28 -26.11
C LEU A 23 0.01 -16.80 -26.12
N LYS A 24 -0.30 -17.40 -27.28
CA LYS A 24 0.00 -18.82 -27.51
C LYS A 24 1.43 -19.01 -27.03
N THR A 25 1.62 -19.82 -26.02
CA THR A 25 2.89 -20.08 -25.33
C THR A 25 3.92 -20.56 -26.34
N ARG A 26 4.53 -19.65 -27.09
CA ARG A 26 5.72 -19.94 -27.86
C ARG A 26 6.81 -20.07 -26.80
N ALA A 27 7.46 -21.22 -26.77
CA ALA A 27 8.57 -21.42 -25.85
C ALA A 27 9.54 -20.24 -25.98
N LEU A 28 9.88 -19.60 -24.87
CA LEU A 28 10.84 -18.52 -24.86
C LEU A 28 12.21 -19.07 -25.24
N THR A 29 12.94 -18.32 -26.04
CA THR A 29 14.33 -18.62 -26.46
C THR A 29 15.25 -17.49 -26.06
N PRO A 30 16.57 -17.64 -26.09
CA PRO A 30 17.51 -16.57 -25.80
C PRO A 30 17.30 -15.30 -26.64
N GLU A 31 16.83 -15.46 -27.89
CA GLU A 31 16.51 -14.38 -28.83
C GLU A 31 15.14 -13.76 -28.61
N SER A 32 14.34 -14.31 -27.70
CA SER A 32 13.03 -13.74 -27.36
C SER A 32 13.19 -12.32 -26.86
N SER A 33 12.29 -11.43 -27.32
CA SER A 33 12.28 -10.03 -26.88
C SER A 33 11.98 -9.90 -25.39
N LEU A 34 12.48 -8.85 -24.77
CA LEU A 34 12.14 -8.51 -23.39
C LEU A 34 10.61 -8.40 -23.19
N ALA A 35 9.88 -7.88 -24.20
CA ALA A 35 8.42 -7.81 -24.15
C ALA A 35 7.79 -9.21 -24.02
N SER A 36 8.23 -10.17 -24.85
CA SER A 36 7.73 -11.57 -24.80
C SER A 36 8.07 -12.22 -23.46
N ALA A 37 9.28 -12.00 -22.94
CA ALA A 37 9.71 -12.52 -21.65
C ALA A 37 8.89 -11.93 -20.48
N ILE A 38 8.55 -10.63 -20.51
CA ILE A 38 7.69 -10.00 -19.49
C ILE A 38 6.28 -10.63 -19.53
N GLY A 39 5.73 -10.91 -20.71
CA GLY A 39 4.45 -11.63 -20.85
C GLY A 39 4.49 -13.02 -20.24
N GLY A 40 5.51 -13.82 -20.57
CA GLY A 40 5.71 -15.15 -19.97
C GLY A 40 5.90 -15.11 -18.45
N PHE A 41 6.59 -14.09 -17.94
CA PHE A 41 6.77 -13.90 -16.50
C PHE A 41 5.48 -13.51 -15.79
N HIS A 42 4.61 -12.72 -16.42
CA HIS A 42 3.27 -12.46 -15.90
C HIS A 42 2.52 -13.77 -15.67
N ASP A 43 2.48 -14.65 -16.69
CA ASP A 43 1.78 -15.93 -16.61
C ASP A 43 2.40 -16.87 -15.58
N TYR A 44 3.74 -16.84 -15.44
CA TYR A 44 4.45 -17.53 -14.37
C TYR A 44 4.00 -17.03 -13.00
N MET A 45 3.98 -15.72 -12.76
CA MET A 45 3.57 -15.15 -11.47
C MET A 45 2.13 -15.50 -11.11
N VAL A 46 1.21 -15.49 -12.09
CA VAL A 46 -0.19 -15.90 -11.89
C VAL A 46 -0.25 -17.37 -11.48
N ARG A 47 0.45 -18.27 -12.18
CA ARG A 47 0.50 -19.69 -11.84
C ARG A 47 1.13 -19.99 -10.49
N GLN A 48 2.09 -19.16 -10.05
CA GLN A 48 2.73 -19.24 -8.73
C GLN A 48 1.94 -18.50 -7.63
N ASP A 49 0.72 -18.08 -7.92
CA ASP A 49 -0.19 -17.42 -6.96
C ASP A 49 0.43 -16.18 -6.29
N PHE A 50 1.20 -15.38 -7.05
CA PHE A 50 1.64 -14.07 -6.57
C PHE A 50 0.45 -13.15 -6.37
N THR A 51 0.50 -12.31 -5.32
CA THR A 51 -0.59 -11.35 -5.09
C THR A 51 -0.68 -10.35 -6.26
N HIS A 52 -1.89 -9.88 -6.57
CA HIS A 52 -2.14 -8.87 -7.60
C HIS A 52 -1.21 -7.65 -7.45
N ASN A 53 -1.02 -7.16 -6.23
CA ASN A 53 -0.12 -6.03 -5.96
C ASN A 53 1.34 -6.34 -6.26
N THR A 54 1.80 -7.57 -6.01
CA THR A 54 3.17 -8.00 -6.36
C THR A 54 3.33 -8.05 -7.86
N ILE A 55 2.38 -8.66 -8.58
CA ILE A 55 2.37 -8.74 -10.04
C ILE A 55 2.41 -7.32 -10.64
N LYS A 56 1.51 -6.44 -10.23
CA LYS A 56 1.46 -5.04 -10.70
C LYS A 56 2.77 -4.31 -10.44
N ALA A 57 3.38 -4.48 -9.27
CA ALA A 57 4.63 -3.83 -8.92
C ALA A 57 5.81 -4.35 -9.76
N PHE A 58 5.93 -5.66 -9.92
CA PHE A 58 7.01 -6.29 -10.69
C PHE A 58 6.91 -5.94 -12.18
N LEU A 59 5.71 -6.01 -12.75
CA LEU A 59 5.49 -5.59 -14.13
C LEU A 59 5.80 -4.10 -14.32
N GLY A 60 5.45 -3.26 -13.36
CA GLY A 60 5.81 -1.83 -13.38
C GLY A 60 7.32 -1.60 -13.41
N ASP A 61 8.08 -2.37 -12.63
CA ASP A 61 9.56 -2.28 -12.61
C ASP A 61 10.18 -2.81 -13.92
N LEU A 62 9.65 -3.91 -14.47
CA LEU A 62 10.12 -4.44 -15.76
C LEU A 62 9.77 -3.53 -16.95
N ARG A 63 8.65 -2.80 -16.89
CA ARG A 63 8.35 -1.74 -17.87
C ARG A 63 9.38 -0.60 -17.80
N LEU A 64 9.92 -0.28 -16.62
CA LEU A 64 11.01 0.70 -16.52
C LEU A 64 12.30 0.16 -17.16
N LEU A 65 12.61 -1.11 -16.97
CA LEU A 65 13.74 -1.76 -17.61
C LEU A 65 13.56 -1.73 -19.15
N SER A 66 12.38 -2.08 -19.65
CA SER A 66 12.12 -2.11 -21.09
C SER A 66 12.17 -0.71 -21.75
N ARG A 67 11.81 0.35 -21.02
CA ARG A 67 12.00 1.73 -21.49
C ARG A 67 13.46 2.13 -21.58
N TYR A 68 14.30 1.56 -20.73
CA TYR A 68 15.75 1.83 -20.71
C TYR A 68 16.49 1.04 -21.78
N THR A 69 16.18 -0.25 -21.94
CA THR A 69 16.90 -1.15 -22.88
C THR A 69 16.27 -1.29 -24.25
N GLY A 70 14.96 -0.96 -24.38
CA GLY A 70 14.12 -1.27 -25.54
C GLY A 70 13.30 -2.56 -25.34
N LEU A 71 12.03 -2.52 -25.77
CA LEU A 71 11.09 -3.66 -25.67
C LEU A 71 11.49 -4.87 -26.54
N SER A 72 12.10 -4.61 -27.67
CA SER A 72 12.55 -5.63 -28.65
C SER A 72 13.91 -6.24 -28.32
N LYS A 73 14.61 -5.75 -27.28
CA LYS A 73 15.93 -6.25 -26.93
C LYS A 73 15.88 -7.73 -26.55
N PRO A 74 16.71 -8.60 -27.18
CA PRO A 74 16.82 -10.00 -26.83
C PRO A 74 17.24 -10.18 -25.36
N VAL A 75 16.60 -11.13 -24.66
CA VAL A 75 16.86 -11.31 -23.21
C VAL A 75 18.30 -11.76 -22.91
N GLN A 76 18.93 -12.50 -23.80
CA GLN A 76 20.33 -12.90 -23.68
C GLN A 76 21.33 -11.74 -23.75
N GLU A 77 20.95 -10.60 -24.35
CA GLU A 77 21.81 -9.42 -24.45
C GLU A 77 21.75 -8.53 -23.20
N ILE A 78 20.88 -8.84 -22.24
CA ILE A 78 20.75 -8.08 -21.00
C ILE A 78 21.67 -8.70 -19.95
N GLY A 79 22.92 -8.22 -19.93
CA GLY A 79 23.92 -8.68 -18.99
C GLY A 79 23.91 -7.92 -17.66
N THR A 80 24.76 -8.37 -16.71
CA THR A 80 24.92 -7.78 -15.38
C THR A 80 25.25 -6.29 -15.45
N GLN A 81 26.10 -5.86 -16.40
CA GLN A 81 26.47 -4.46 -16.55
C GLN A 81 25.26 -3.62 -16.98
N THR A 82 24.47 -4.08 -17.95
CA THR A 82 23.21 -3.42 -18.35
C THR A 82 22.27 -3.20 -17.16
N LEU A 83 22.15 -4.19 -16.26
CA LEU A 83 21.30 -4.08 -15.08
C LEU A 83 21.86 -3.08 -14.05
N ARG A 84 23.19 -3.03 -13.87
CA ARG A 84 23.84 -2.03 -13.01
C ARG A 84 23.64 -0.62 -13.55
N ASP A 85 23.85 -0.41 -14.85
CA ASP A 85 23.66 0.89 -15.50
C ASP A 85 22.19 1.34 -15.41
N PHE A 86 21.24 0.44 -15.59
CA PHE A 86 19.82 0.71 -15.38
C PHE A 86 19.52 1.15 -13.94
N LEU A 87 20.06 0.46 -12.95
CA LEU A 87 19.86 0.82 -11.54
C LEU A 87 20.48 2.18 -11.20
N THR A 88 21.67 2.49 -11.77
CA THR A 88 22.33 3.80 -11.66
C THR A 88 21.48 4.89 -12.33
N TYR A 89 20.96 4.63 -13.53
CA TYR A 89 20.04 5.52 -14.22
C TYR A 89 18.80 5.85 -13.36
N LEU A 90 18.20 4.85 -12.71
CA LEU A 90 17.04 5.08 -11.86
C LEU A 90 17.32 5.95 -10.63
N ARG A 91 18.55 5.89 -10.11
CA ARG A 91 18.96 6.71 -8.96
C ARG A 91 19.29 8.15 -9.34
N HIS A 92 20.00 8.34 -10.45
CA HIS A 92 20.71 9.59 -10.71
C HIS A 92 20.27 10.34 -11.97
N HIS A 93 19.70 9.65 -12.96
CA HIS A 93 19.50 10.22 -14.28
C HIS A 93 18.04 10.26 -14.75
N ARG A 94 17.14 9.59 -14.04
CA ARG A 94 15.74 9.51 -14.46
C ARG A 94 14.93 10.81 -14.22
N GLY A 95 15.40 11.73 -13.39
CA GLY A 95 14.67 12.93 -12.98
C GLY A 95 13.50 12.70 -12.00
N VAL A 96 13.24 11.44 -11.63
CA VAL A 96 12.19 11.08 -10.65
C VAL A 96 12.86 10.40 -9.46
N PRO A 97 12.64 10.89 -8.23
CA PRO A 97 13.28 10.34 -7.03
C PRO A 97 13.07 8.83 -6.89
N CYS A 98 14.15 8.11 -6.60
CA CYS A 98 14.11 6.68 -6.32
C CYS A 98 14.35 6.45 -4.84
N THR A 99 13.28 6.23 -4.07
CA THR A 99 13.42 5.94 -2.64
C THR A 99 14.18 4.63 -2.41
N PRO A 100 14.91 4.48 -1.27
CA PRO A 100 15.62 3.24 -0.94
C PRO A 100 14.74 1.98 -1.01
N LYS A 101 13.48 2.07 -0.55
CA LYS A 101 12.50 0.96 -0.66
C LYS A 101 12.15 0.62 -2.11
N SER A 102 11.93 1.64 -2.94
CA SER A 102 11.65 1.44 -4.36
C SER A 102 12.84 0.81 -5.09
N TYR A 103 14.07 1.24 -4.74
CA TYR A 103 15.29 0.66 -5.28
C TYR A 103 15.44 -0.81 -4.89
N ALA A 104 15.33 -1.13 -3.60
CA ALA A 104 15.41 -2.50 -3.10
C ALA A 104 14.37 -3.43 -3.76
N ARG A 105 13.12 -2.96 -3.94
CA ARG A 105 12.07 -3.70 -4.65
C ARG A 105 12.46 -3.96 -6.10
N ARG A 106 13.01 -2.97 -6.81
CA ARG A 106 13.46 -3.11 -8.20
C ARG A 106 14.58 -4.13 -8.35
N VAL A 107 15.55 -4.12 -7.44
CA VAL A 107 16.59 -5.16 -7.38
C VAL A 107 15.95 -6.54 -7.18
N THR A 108 14.98 -6.67 -6.27
CA THR A 108 14.24 -7.93 -6.08
C THR A 108 13.51 -8.36 -7.34
N THR A 109 12.83 -7.45 -8.03
CA THR A 109 12.12 -7.73 -9.29
C THR A 109 13.09 -8.28 -10.35
N LEU A 110 14.24 -7.64 -10.54
CA LEU A 110 15.26 -8.10 -11.50
C LEU A 110 15.78 -9.49 -11.12
N LYS A 111 16.11 -9.71 -9.85
CA LYS A 111 16.58 -11.03 -9.39
C LYS A 111 15.54 -12.13 -9.61
N VAL A 112 14.27 -11.90 -9.31
CA VAL A 112 13.22 -12.89 -9.48
C VAL A 112 13.00 -13.18 -10.98
N PHE A 113 12.96 -12.14 -11.82
CA PHE A 113 12.73 -12.25 -13.25
C PHE A 113 13.86 -13.00 -13.97
N PHE A 114 15.11 -12.59 -13.78
CA PHE A 114 16.25 -13.22 -14.48
C PHE A 114 16.58 -14.60 -13.91
N LYS A 115 16.39 -14.83 -12.61
CA LYS A 115 16.48 -16.17 -12.04
C LYS A 115 15.45 -17.11 -12.66
N TRP A 116 14.20 -16.66 -12.85
CA TRP A 116 13.18 -17.43 -13.53
C TRP A 116 13.59 -17.78 -14.96
N LEU A 117 14.08 -16.81 -15.76
CA LEU A 117 14.56 -17.06 -17.13
C LEU A 117 15.70 -18.10 -17.18
N ALA A 118 16.61 -18.04 -16.22
CA ALA A 118 17.71 -19.02 -16.14
C ALA A 118 17.21 -20.40 -15.72
N GLN A 119 16.25 -20.49 -14.80
CA GLN A 119 15.63 -21.76 -14.36
C GLN A 119 14.79 -22.43 -15.45
N GLU A 120 14.13 -21.64 -16.30
CA GLU A 120 13.41 -22.14 -17.48
C GLU A 120 14.36 -22.47 -18.67
N GLY A 121 15.67 -22.28 -18.51
CA GLY A 121 16.65 -22.56 -19.56
C GLY A 121 16.61 -21.55 -20.71
N VAL A 122 15.91 -20.42 -20.58
CA VAL A 122 15.83 -19.38 -21.61
C VAL A 122 17.16 -18.65 -21.77
N ILE A 123 17.89 -18.46 -20.66
CA ILE A 123 19.25 -17.87 -20.66
C ILE A 123 20.21 -18.79 -19.91
N PRO A 124 21.51 -18.84 -20.30
CA PRO A 124 22.46 -19.78 -19.73
C PRO A 124 22.83 -19.51 -18.28
N SER A 125 22.68 -18.26 -17.81
CA SER A 125 23.00 -17.85 -16.43
C SER A 125 22.18 -16.62 -16.03
N ASP A 126 22.01 -16.43 -14.70
CA ASP A 126 21.28 -15.28 -14.15
C ASP A 126 22.17 -14.02 -14.06
N PRO A 127 21.97 -13.00 -14.92
CA PRO A 127 22.75 -11.77 -14.89
C PRO A 127 22.45 -10.91 -13.64
N ALA A 128 21.34 -11.15 -12.95
CA ALA A 128 20.96 -10.43 -11.74
C ALA A 128 21.53 -11.07 -10.46
N ALA A 129 22.16 -12.25 -10.53
CA ALA A 129 22.71 -12.93 -9.36
C ALA A 129 23.71 -12.04 -8.59
N ALA A 130 24.58 -11.33 -9.32
CA ALA A 130 25.62 -10.46 -8.76
C ALA A 130 25.12 -9.07 -8.31
N LEU A 131 23.82 -8.77 -8.45
CA LEU A 131 23.26 -7.50 -7.93
C LEU A 131 23.21 -7.55 -6.41
N ILE A 132 23.74 -6.49 -5.77
CA ILE A 132 23.73 -6.37 -4.31
C ILE A 132 22.40 -5.82 -3.85
N HIS A 133 21.80 -6.48 -2.86
CA HIS A 133 20.60 -6.01 -2.18
C HIS A 133 21.02 -5.06 -1.06
N GLU A 134 20.92 -3.75 -1.28
CA GLU A 134 21.19 -2.78 -0.24
C GLU A 134 20.05 -2.77 0.79
N PRO A 135 20.38 -2.81 2.10
CA PRO A 135 19.35 -2.67 3.13
C PRO A 135 18.64 -1.31 2.96
N ALA A 136 17.34 -1.35 2.75
CA ALA A 136 16.55 -0.12 2.67
C ALA A 136 16.12 0.30 4.07
N SER A 137 16.86 1.22 4.70
CA SER A 137 16.36 1.88 5.90
C SER A 137 15.15 2.74 5.54
N SER A 138 14.07 2.60 6.29
CA SER A 138 12.94 3.52 6.19
C SER A 138 13.20 4.74 7.06
N PRO A 139 12.95 5.95 6.59
CA PRO A 139 12.93 7.11 7.48
C PRO A 139 11.94 6.86 8.62
N LEU A 140 12.18 7.50 9.75
CA LEU A 140 11.26 7.44 10.88
C LEU A 140 9.88 7.94 10.42
N PRO A 141 8.79 7.18 10.61
CA PRO A 141 7.48 7.62 10.20
C PRO A 141 7.06 8.86 10.98
N GLN A 142 6.32 9.76 10.32
CA GLN A 142 5.72 10.90 10.99
C GLN A 142 4.46 10.46 11.72
N VAL A 143 4.22 11.06 12.89
CA VAL A 143 3.01 10.91 13.70
C VAL A 143 2.37 12.27 13.94
N LEU A 144 1.14 12.29 14.38
CA LEU A 144 0.48 13.50 14.84
C LEU A 144 0.80 13.73 16.32
N TYR A 145 1.00 15.00 16.70
CA TYR A 145 1.01 15.43 18.09
C TYR A 145 -0.42 15.54 18.63
N ASP A 146 -0.57 15.51 19.95
CA ASP A 146 -1.90 15.51 20.58
C ASP A 146 -2.74 16.72 20.15
N ALA A 147 -2.17 17.93 20.11
CA ALA A 147 -2.87 19.13 19.61
C ALA A 147 -3.33 19.00 18.14
N GLN A 148 -2.55 18.31 17.28
CA GLN A 148 -2.96 18.04 15.89
C GLN A 148 -4.10 17.01 15.82
N VAL A 149 -4.11 16.04 16.73
CA VAL A 149 -5.20 15.06 16.83
C VAL A 149 -6.49 15.76 17.32
N GLU A 150 -6.39 16.64 18.30
CA GLU A 150 -7.51 17.43 18.80
C GLU A 150 -8.12 18.29 17.69
N SER A 151 -7.29 19.11 17.01
CA SER A 151 -7.74 19.93 15.87
C SER A 151 -8.39 19.10 14.77
N LEU A 152 -7.83 17.92 14.46
CA LEU A 152 -8.36 17.01 13.46
C LEU A 152 -9.75 16.47 13.84
N LEU A 153 -9.93 16.11 15.10
CA LEU A 153 -11.21 15.62 15.61
C LEU A 153 -12.25 16.74 15.67
N GLU A 154 -11.87 17.96 16.05
CA GLU A 154 -12.73 19.14 16.08
C GLU A 154 -13.25 19.45 14.66
N VAL A 155 -12.37 19.63 13.69
CA VAL A 155 -12.74 19.88 12.27
C VAL A 155 -13.71 18.82 11.74
N THR A 156 -13.42 17.53 12.01
CA THR A 156 -14.27 16.46 11.49
C THR A 156 -15.61 16.37 12.20
N LYS A 157 -15.66 16.75 13.48
CA LYS A 157 -16.89 16.85 14.24
C LYS A 157 -17.77 18.02 13.75
N ASP A 158 -17.16 19.17 13.50
CA ASP A 158 -17.86 20.32 12.93
C ASP A 158 -18.49 20.01 11.58
N ARG A 159 -17.81 19.25 10.72
CA ARG A 159 -18.38 18.76 9.45
C ARG A 159 -19.56 17.80 9.66
N MET A 160 -19.53 16.99 10.71
CA MET A 160 -20.60 16.06 11.03
C MET A 160 -21.85 16.76 11.61
N GLU A 161 -21.65 17.85 12.36
CA GLU A 161 -22.71 18.60 13.08
C GLU A 161 -23.14 19.89 12.36
N GLY A 162 -22.47 20.29 11.28
CA GLY A 162 -22.69 21.55 10.57
C GLY A 162 -23.89 21.56 9.63
N ASP A 163 -24.13 22.70 8.97
CA ASP A 163 -25.26 22.89 8.04
C ASP A 163 -25.28 21.89 6.88
N LYS A 164 -24.10 21.47 6.44
CA LYS A 164 -23.92 20.42 5.43
C LYS A 164 -23.25 19.22 6.08
N VAL A 165 -24.06 18.35 6.62
CA VAL A 165 -23.61 17.12 7.29
C VAL A 165 -22.71 16.28 6.37
N ASP A 166 -21.53 15.92 6.85
CA ASP A 166 -20.65 14.88 6.26
C ASP A 166 -20.00 14.08 7.40
N ALA A 167 -20.61 12.93 7.73
CA ALA A 167 -20.14 12.07 8.81
C ALA A 167 -18.93 11.20 8.41
N ARG A 168 -18.63 11.05 7.12
CA ARG A 168 -17.56 10.18 6.63
C ARG A 168 -16.17 10.55 7.12
N PRO A 169 -15.74 11.81 7.13
CA PRO A 169 -14.43 12.19 7.66
C PRO A 169 -14.26 11.82 9.13
N HIS A 170 -15.26 12.14 9.95
CA HIS A 170 -15.21 11.84 11.39
C HIS A 170 -15.17 10.32 11.64
N LEU A 171 -16.03 9.55 10.99
CA LEU A 171 -16.03 8.09 11.06
C LEU A 171 -14.68 7.48 10.66
N LEU A 172 -14.09 7.96 9.56
CA LEU A 172 -12.81 7.47 9.06
C LEU A 172 -11.65 7.78 10.03
N ILE A 173 -11.56 9.03 10.50
CA ILE A 173 -10.48 9.50 11.36
C ILE A 173 -10.53 8.81 12.72
N THR A 174 -11.70 8.77 13.37
CA THR A 174 -11.89 8.14 14.67
C THR A 174 -11.62 6.63 14.59
N LEU A 175 -12.12 5.97 13.54
CA LEU A 175 -11.85 4.56 13.28
C LEU A 175 -10.34 4.29 13.17
N LEU A 176 -9.60 5.06 12.35
CA LEU A 176 -8.19 4.83 12.12
C LEU A 176 -7.32 5.15 13.35
N LEU A 177 -7.61 6.25 14.05
CA LEU A 177 -6.90 6.64 15.27
C LEU A 177 -7.11 5.63 16.40
N HIS A 178 -8.31 5.06 16.51
CA HIS A 178 -8.62 4.13 17.58
C HIS A 178 -8.13 2.70 17.30
N THR A 179 -8.21 2.25 16.05
CA THR A 179 -7.93 0.86 15.67
C THR A 179 -6.55 0.62 15.06
N GLY A 180 -5.95 1.64 14.48
CA GLY A 180 -4.68 1.51 13.75
C GLY A 180 -4.78 0.58 12.54
N LEU A 181 -5.91 0.50 11.85
CA LEU A 181 -6.11 -0.31 10.66
C LEU A 181 -5.17 0.05 9.51
N LYS A 182 -4.84 -0.93 8.68
CA LYS A 182 -4.21 -0.69 7.37
C LYS A 182 -5.26 -0.19 6.37
N LYS A 183 -4.80 0.55 5.36
CA LYS A 183 -5.69 0.99 4.27
C LYS A 183 -6.48 -0.16 3.64
N GLU A 184 -5.80 -1.29 3.31
CA GLU A 184 -6.46 -2.47 2.76
C GLU A 184 -7.52 -3.06 3.73
N GLU A 185 -7.22 -3.10 5.02
CA GLU A 185 -8.17 -3.57 6.04
C GLU A 185 -9.39 -2.65 6.12
N CYS A 186 -9.17 -1.33 6.16
CA CYS A 186 -10.22 -0.31 6.19
C CYS A 186 -11.16 -0.42 4.98
N MET A 187 -10.61 -0.56 3.77
CA MET A 187 -11.38 -0.70 2.53
C MET A 187 -12.19 -2.01 2.43
N ASN A 188 -11.80 -3.02 3.20
CA ASN A 188 -12.47 -4.34 3.19
C ASN A 188 -13.39 -4.56 4.39
N ILE A 189 -13.65 -3.54 5.20
CA ILE A 189 -14.64 -3.65 6.28
C ILE A 189 -16.03 -3.82 5.63
N LYS A 190 -16.71 -4.92 5.98
CA LYS A 190 -18.13 -5.12 5.67
C LYS A 190 -18.97 -4.62 6.86
N LEU A 191 -20.19 -4.17 6.58
CA LEU A 191 -21.14 -3.78 7.64
C LEU A 191 -21.36 -4.93 8.63
N SER A 192 -21.41 -6.18 8.16
CA SER A 192 -21.51 -7.39 8.98
C SER A 192 -20.29 -7.69 9.86
N HIS A 193 -19.18 -6.95 9.68
CA HIS A 193 -18.00 -7.06 10.53
C HIS A 193 -18.05 -6.14 11.76
N ILE A 194 -19.08 -5.28 11.85
CA ILE A 194 -19.25 -4.30 12.92
C ILE A 194 -20.39 -4.77 13.82
N ASP A 195 -20.11 -4.89 15.10
CA ASP A 195 -21.09 -5.23 16.13
C ASP A 195 -21.30 -4.01 17.03
N THR A 196 -22.48 -3.42 16.94
CA THR A 196 -22.93 -2.26 17.73
C THR A 196 -24.08 -2.65 18.67
N SER A 197 -24.27 -3.93 18.97
CA SER A 197 -25.32 -4.41 19.88
C SER A 197 -25.17 -3.85 21.30
N ASP A 198 -23.92 -3.56 21.71
CA ASP A 198 -23.59 -2.81 22.93
C ASP A 198 -22.84 -1.53 22.51
N PRO A 199 -23.56 -0.40 22.30
CA PRO A 199 -22.97 0.82 21.74
C PRO A 199 -21.69 1.32 22.42
N PRO A 200 -21.58 1.35 23.77
CA PRO A 200 -20.35 1.77 24.44
C PRO A 200 -19.18 0.81 24.24
N ALA A 201 -19.45 -0.44 23.86
CA ALA A 201 -18.46 -1.50 23.65
C ALA A 201 -18.48 -2.07 22.25
N SER A 202 -18.83 -1.25 21.24
CA SER A 202 -18.84 -1.66 19.83
C SER A 202 -17.55 -2.34 19.42
N ILE A 203 -17.64 -3.36 18.55
CA ILE A 203 -16.53 -4.22 18.14
C ILE A 203 -16.44 -4.27 16.62
N LEU A 204 -15.21 -4.17 16.10
CA LEU A 204 -14.87 -4.48 14.72
C LEU A 204 -14.15 -5.82 14.64
N TYR A 205 -14.65 -6.73 13.79
CA TYR A 205 -13.98 -7.97 13.41
C TYR A 205 -13.17 -7.74 12.14
N VAL A 206 -11.84 -7.66 12.23
CA VAL A 206 -10.98 -7.63 11.06
C VAL A 206 -10.89 -9.03 10.48
N ARG A 207 -11.41 -9.21 9.27
CA ARG A 207 -11.44 -10.49 8.55
C ARG A 207 -10.75 -10.38 7.20
N TYR A 208 -10.33 -11.52 6.66
CA TYR A 208 -9.66 -11.61 5.37
C TYR A 208 -10.27 -12.74 4.54
N ASP A 209 -10.57 -12.45 3.28
CA ASP A 209 -11.00 -13.47 2.32
C ASP A 209 -9.83 -14.40 1.92
N ASP A 210 -8.58 -13.89 1.96
CA ASP A 210 -7.36 -14.67 1.67
C ASP A 210 -7.00 -15.60 2.85
N PRO A 211 -7.06 -16.94 2.67
CA PRO A 211 -6.73 -17.90 3.72
C PRO A 211 -5.34 -17.71 4.34
N ARG A 212 -4.38 -17.20 3.55
CA ARG A 212 -2.99 -16.94 4.02
C ARG A 212 -2.90 -15.80 5.04
N LYS A 213 -3.95 -14.96 5.13
CA LYS A 213 -4.01 -13.81 6.04
C LYS A 213 -4.86 -14.09 7.29
N ARG A 214 -5.53 -15.24 7.41
CA ARG A 214 -6.45 -15.55 8.52
C ARG A 214 -5.80 -15.43 9.91
N GLN A 215 -4.51 -15.76 10.04
CA GLN A 215 -3.79 -15.58 11.32
C GLN A 215 -3.65 -14.11 11.76
N LYS A 216 -4.08 -13.14 10.94
CA LYS A 216 -4.11 -11.70 11.26
C LYS A 216 -5.51 -11.22 11.61
N GLU A 217 -6.52 -12.11 11.56
CA GLU A 217 -7.87 -11.79 11.99
C GLU A 217 -7.90 -11.49 13.47
N ARG A 218 -8.69 -10.50 13.86
CA ARG A 218 -8.72 -10.00 15.23
C ARG A 218 -9.97 -9.18 15.52
N LYS A 219 -10.26 -9.05 16.82
CA LYS A 219 -11.30 -8.15 17.32
C LYS A 219 -10.65 -6.85 17.77
N LEU A 220 -11.25 -5.72 17.40
CA LEU A 220 -10.83 -4.39 17.81
C LEU A 220 -12.01 -3.68 18.47
N ARG A 221 -11.78 -3.09 19.63
CA ARG A 221 -12.77 -2.18 20.23
C ARG A 221 -12.85 -0.92 19.40
N LEU A 222 -14.06 -0.39 19.27
CA LEU A 222 -14.34 0.87 18.60
C LEU A 222 -14.53 1.99 19.65
N PRO A 223 -14.45 3.28 19.25
CA PRO A 223 -14.74 4.39 20.16
C PRO A 223 -16.16 4.27 20.75
N PRO A 224 -16.41 4.83 21.95
CA PRO A 224 -17.73 4.75 22.58
C PRO A 224 -18.86 5.42 21.77
N ASP A 225 -18.54 6.50 21.04
CA ASP A 225 -19.41 7.28 20.16
C ASP A 225 -19.51 6.73 18.74
N PHE A 226 -18.82 5.62 18.46
CA PHE A 226 -18.77 5.04 17.10
C PHE A 226 -20.14 4.64 16.55
N ALA A 227 -21.00 4.09 17.39
CA ALA A 227 -22.33 3.64 16.96
C ALA A 227 -23.21 4.81 16.49
N GLU A 228 -23.12 5.95 17.16
CA GLU A 228 -23.83 7.17 16.80
C GLU A 228 -23.29 7.76 15.47
N THR A 229 -21.97 7.91 15.38
CA THR A 229 -21.30 8.37 14.14
C THR A 229 -21.59 7.44 12.97
N LEU A 230 -21.62 6.14 13.20
CA LEU A 230 -21.96 5.15 12.19
C LEU A 230 -23.40 5.32 11.70
N SER A 231 -24.36 5.56 12.62
CA SER A 231 -25.76 5.76 12.26
C SER A 231 -25.93 6.95 11.31
N LEU A 232 -25.34 8.10 11.65
CA LEU A 232 -25.35 9.28 10.78
C LEU A 232 -24.73 9.00 9.41
N TYR A 233 -23.60 8.31 9.39
CA TYR A 233 -22.95 7.91 8.13
C TYR A 233 -23.82 6.98 7.29
N LEU A 234 -24.51 6.01 7.90
CA LEU A 234 -25.38 5.07 7.19
C LEU A 234 -26.62 5.76 6.60
N GLU A 235 -27.17 6.75 7.29
CA GLU A 235 -28.28 7.57 6.80
C GLU A 235 -27.87 8.40 5.59
N GLU A 236 -26.66 8.98 5.62
CA GLU A 236 -26.16 9.88 4.57
C GLU A 236 -25.69 9.12 3.32
N TYR A 237 -24.89 8.05 3.50
CA TYR A 237 -24.19 7.35 2.39
C TYR A 237 -24.88 6.07 1.95
N ALA A 238 -25.75 5.49 2.77
CA ALA A 238 -26.51 4.25 2.51
C ALA A 238 -25.67 3.11 1.87
N PRO A 239 -24.47 2.76 2.43
CA PRO A 239 -23.65 1.72 1.88
C PRO A 239 -24.34 0.35 1.94
N LYS A 240 -24.10 -0.52 0.95
CA LYS A 240 -24.82 -1.80 0.82
C LYS A 240 -24.12 -2.96 1.50
N GLU A 241 -22.82 -3.09 1.28
CA GLU A 241 -22.04 -4.23 1.76
C GLU A 241 -20.81 -3.78 2.57
N ARG A 242 -20.03 -2.87 2.02
CA ARG A 242 -18.80 -2.38 2.65
C ARG A 242 -19.05 -1.08 3.39
N LEU A 243 -18.32 -0.87 4.48
CA LEU A 243 -18.43 0.39 5.22
C LEU A 243 -18.12 1.59 4.33
N PHE A 244 -17.07 1.53 3.51
CA PHE A 244 -16.72 2.57 2.54
C PHE A 244 -16.85 2.03 1.11
N GLU A 245 -17.92 2.36 0.42
CA GLU A 245 -18.18 1.98 -0.98
C GLU A 245 -17.62 3.04 -1.94
N CYS A 246 -16.32 3.29 -1.83
CA CYS A 246 -15.59 4.21 -2.66
C CYS A 246 -14.18 3.69 -2.97
N THR A 247 -13.44 4.36 -3.85
CA THR A 247 -12.05 3.97 -4.12
C THR A 247 -11.13 4.36 -2.96
N PRO A 248 -10.02 3.63 -2.75
CA PRO A 248 -9.01 4.02 -1.76
C PRO A 248 -8.49 5.45 -1.94
N ARG A 249 -8.45 5.93 -3.19
CA ARG A 249 -8.02 7.29 -3.53
C ARG A 249 -9.02 8.35 -3.06
N ASN A 250 -10.31 8.03 -3.10
CA ASN A 250 -11.33 8.93 -2.57
C ASN A 250 -11.12 9.17 -1.06
N LEU A 251 -10.86 8.12 -0.28
CA LEU A 251 -10.55 8.29 1.14
C LEU A 251 -9.22 9.04 1.38
N GLU A 252 -8.23 8.87 0.49
CA GLU A 252 -7.00 9.67 0.55
C GLU A 252 -7.28 11.16 0.31
N TYR A 253 -8.20 11.51 -0.58
CA TYR A 253 -8.65 12.90 -0.75
C TYR A 253 -9.39 13.43 0.49
N VAL A 254 -10.28 12.63 1.09
CA VAL A 254 -10.92 13.01 2.37
C VAL A 254 -9.87 13.30 3.44
N LEU A 255 -8.84 12.45 3.57
CA LEU A 255 -7.76 12.68 4.52
C LEU A 255 -6.94 13.95 4.21
N ALA A 256 -6.67 14.23 2.94
CA ALA A 256 -5.92 15.42 2.52
C ALA A 256 -6.69 16.71 2.81
N ASP A 257 -7.98 16.72 2.49
CA ASP A 257 -8.89 17.85 2.67
C ASP A 257 -9.05 18.21 4.15
N VAL A 258 -9.30 17.22 5.01
CA VAL A 258 -9.36 17.41 6.46
C VAL A 258 -8.02 17.86 7.05
N ALA A 259 -6.90 17.35 6.52
CA ALA A 259 -5.57 17.76 6.98
C ALA A 259 -5.31 19.24 6.68
N GLU A 260 -5.72 19.72 5.50
CA GLU A 260 -5.59 21.12 5.11
C GLU A 260 -6.40 22.03 6.04
N GLU A 261 -7.66 21.68 6.30
CA GLU A 261 -8.55 22.43 7.20
C GLU A 261 -8.04 22.43 8.65
N ALA A 262 -7.52 21.30 9.13
CA ALA A 262 -6.91 21.19 10.46
C ALA A 262 -5.50 21.81 10.54
N GLY A 263 -4.99 22.46 9.50
CA GLY A 263 -3.69 23.10 9.45
C GLY A 263 -2.48 22.13 9.51
N ILE A 264 -2.67 20.87 9.13
CA ILE A 264 -1.60 19.83 9.14
C ILE A 264 -0.83 19.87 7.82
N LYS A 265 0.20 20.73 7.76
CA LYS A 265 0.98 21.02 6.55
C LYS A 265 1.64 19.80 5.89
N GLU A 266 2.06 18.82 6.69
CA GLU A 266 2.71 17.60 6.19
C GLU A 266 1.72 16.60 5.62
N GLY A 267 0.43 16.93 5.57
CA GLY A 267 -0.65 16.09 5.09
C GLY A 267 -0.98 14.93 6.01
N LEU A 268 -1.98 14.14 5.63
CA LEU A 268 -2.47 13.01 6.39
C LEU A 268 -2.49 11.76 5.50
N SER A 269 -2.24 10.60 6.10
CA SER A 269 -2.30 9.32 5.42
C SER A 269 -2.74 8.20 6.36
N PHE A 270 -3.22 7.10 5.81
CA PHE A 270 -3.54 5.89 6.59
C PHE A 270 -2.38 5.42 7.47
N GLU A 271 -1.14 5.45 6.95
CA GLU A 271 0.03 5.02 7.72
C GLU A 271 0.36 6.02 8.83
N ARG A 272 0.20 7.32 8.59
CA ARG A 272 0.43 8.35 9.63
C ARG A 272 -0.56 8.20 10.78
N LEU A 273 -1.86 8.04 10.49
CA LEU A 273 -2.89 7.80 11.50
C LEU A 273 -2.64 6.48 12.25
N ARG A 274 -2.30 5.44 11.54
CA ARG A 274 -1.96 4.14 12.13
C ARG A 274 -0.76 4.22 13.08
N MET A 275 0.31 4.93 12.69
CA MET A 275 1.48 5.11 13.55
C MET A 275 1.15 6.02 14.75
N THR A 276 0.32 7.04 14.56
CA THR A 276 -0.20 7.87 15.65
C THR A 276 -0.98 7.04 16.66
N SER A 277 -1.91 6.18 16.20
CA SER A 277 -2.63 5.23 17.04
C SER A 277 -1.67 4.37 17.85
N ALA A 278 -0.67 3.78 17.19
CA ALA A 278 0.30 2.89 17.84
C ALA A 278 1.14 3.60 18.91
N VAL A 279 1.57 4.83 18.64
CA VAL A 279 2.37 5.63 19.59
C VAL A 279 1.52 6.06 20.78
N ARG A 280 0.26 6.46 20.57
CA ARG A 280 -0.66 6.82 21.65
C ARG A 280 -0.97 5.61 22.55
N ASP A 281 -1.25 4.45 21.98
CA ASP A 281 -1.46 3.21 22.75
C ASP A 281 -0.21 2.83 23.56
N TYR A 282 0.98 2.97 22.97
CA TYR A 282 2.23 2.69 23.66
C TYR A 282 2.43 3.64 24.86
N ARG A 283 2.19 4.94 24.66
CA ARG A 283 2.23 5.95 25.76
C ARG A 283 1.21 5.68 26.83
N ALA A 284 0.04 5.16 26.48
CA ALA A 284 -1.00 4.72 27.40
C ALA A 284 -0.67 3.39 28.13
N GLY A 285 0.52 2.83 27.92
CA GLY A 285 0.98 1.62 28.61
C GLY A 285 0.48 0.30 28.01
N THR A 286 -0.03 0.29 26.78
CA THR A 286 -0.46 -0.97 26.12
C THR A 286 0.75 -1.91 25.97
N PRO A 287 0.66 -3.18 26.45
CA PRO A 287 1.73 -4.14 26.32
C PRO A 287 2.13 -4.40 24.88
N SER A 288 3.45 -4.57 24.63
CA SER A 288 4.04 -4.74 23.30
C SER A 288 3.35 -5.83 22.45
N ASP A 289 3.08 -6.99 23.03
CA ASP A 289 2.40 -8.08 22.32
C ASP A 289 0.96 -7.73 21.93
N LYS A 290 0.22 -7.04 22.81
CA LYS A 290 -1.15 -6.57 22.54
C LYS A 290 -1.17 -5.53 21.43
N LEU A 291 -0.19 -4.63 21.44
CA LEU A 291 -0.04 -3.63 20.38
C LEU A 291 0.30 -4.29 19.03
N ARG A 292 1.20 -5.27 19.01
CA ARG A 292 1.50 -6.09 17.82
C ARG A 292 0.25 -6.78 17.27
N GLU A 293 -0.53 -7.41 18.14
CA GLU A 293 -1.79 -8.09 17.79
C GLU A 293 -2.80 -7.08 17.24
N LYS A 294 -3.04 -5.96 17.93
CA LYS A 294 -3.91 -4.87 17.49
C LYS A 294 -3.57 -4.40 16.08
N LEU A 295 -2.28 -4.25 15.80
CA LEU A 295 -1.80 -3.82 14.48
C LEU A 295 -1.76 -4.95 13.43
N GLY A 296 -2.07 -6.20 13.77
CA GLY A 296 -2.02 -7.34 12.83
C GLY A 296 -0.64 -7.52 12.19
N LEU A 297 0.44 -7.44 12.99
CA LEU A 297 1.81 -7.55 12.54
C LEU A 297 2.43 -8.91 12.92
N SER A 298 3.23 -9.47 11.99
CA SER A 298 4.06 -10.64 12.28
C SER A 298 5.17 -10.27 13.25
N LYS A 299 5.73 -11.25 13.97
CA LYS A 299 6.87 -11.04 14.90
C LYS A 299 8.07 -10.39 14.19
N VAL A 300 8.33 -10.76 12.94
CA VAL A 300 9.44 -10.20 12.14
C VAL A 300 9.22 -8.73 11.85
N THR A 301 8.05 -8.36 11.33
CA THR A 301 7.70 -6.96 11.03
C THR A 301 7.61 -6.13 12.31
N TRP A 302 7.17 -6.73 13.42
CA TRP A 302 7.03 -6.05 14.70
C TRP A 302 8.35 -5.53 15.25
N ARG A 303 9.45 -6.29 15.14
CA ARG A 303 10.77 -5.88 15.66
C ARG A 303 11.22 -4.49 15.17
N GLU A 304 11.02 -4.20 13.89
CA GLU A 304 11.34 -2.88 13.31
C GLU A 304 10.33 -1.83 13.76
N LYS A 305 9.03 -2.15 13.68
CA LYS A 305 7.96 -1.21 14.05
C LYS A 305 7.99 -0.85 15.52
N GLU A 306 8.28 -1.78 16.41
CA GLU A 306 8.40 -1.52 17.85
C GLU A 306 9.52 -0.52 18.15
N LYS A 307 10.69 -0.65 17.50
CA LYS A 307 11.78 0.33 17.62
C LYS A 307 11.33 1.73 17.19
N GLN A 308 10.64 1.82 16.05
CA GLN A 308 10.12 3.10 15.55
C GLN A 308 9.09 3.71 16.51
N ILE A 309 8.18 2.91 17.06
CA ILE A 309 7.17 3.36 18.03
C ILE A 309 7.84 3.86 19.32
N LYS A 310 8.80 3.11 19.86
CA LYS A 310 9.56 3.51 21.07
C LYS A 310 10.31 4.84 20.85
N MET A 311 10.96 5.01 19.70
CA MET A 311 11.65 6.27 19.37
C MET A 311 10.70 7.46 19.26
N LEU A 312 9.50 7.25 18.68
CA LEU A 312 8.48 8.29 18.50
C LEU A 312 7.71 8.61 19.78
N ALA A 313 7.57 7.64 20.67
CA ALA A 313 6.92 7.85 21.96
C ALA A 313 7.75 8.70 22.93
N GLY A 314 9.07 8.79 22.71
CA GLY A 314 9.99 9.39 23.67
C GLY A 314 10.32 8.45 24.82
N PRO A 315 11.13 8.89 25.81
CA PRO A 315 11.36 8.12 27.03
C PRO A 315 10.01 7.86 27.70
N ALA A 316 9.82 6.63 28.18
CA ALA A 316 8.65 6.30 29.02
C ALA A 316 8.71 7.23 30.25
N LEU A 317 7.64 7.97 30.50
CA LEU A 317 7.45 8.80 31.67
C LEU A 317 7.36 7.93 32.90
#